data_b3f47f8f709d4afb5ef35f90e47d7873
#
_entry.id   b3f47f8f709d4afb5ef35f90e47d7873
#
_cell.length_a   1.000
_cell.length_b   1.000
_cell.length_c   1.000
_cell.angle_alpha   90.00
_cell.angle_beta   90.00
_cell.angle_gamma   90.00
#
_symmetry.space_group_name_H-M   'P 1'
#
loop_
_entity.id
_entity.type
_entity.pdbx_description
1 polymer ?
#
loop_
_entity_poly.entity_id
_entity_poly.type
_entity_poly.pdbx_seq_one_letter_code
_entity_poly.pdbx_strand_id
1 'polypeptide(L)'
;MDTKSNLLIFIKKKNISKTDFYKKTGLSNGFLDKGGSVTSANLETILNSFPEISLDWLVTGRGEMLRNELPVAHPAAVGEGIPLIPIDALAGLPADDNIGVRFIDCARYTIPEFTNLNVEYMIRVSGSSMYPKYSNGDILACRRVTDVLFFQWGKIYVIDSSQGALVKRVFQDEDPERILLVSDNREHYPPFSIPKSDIRSISIVVGVIRLE
;
A
#
# COMPACT_ATOMS: atom_id res chain seq x y z
N MET A 1 16.21 19.41 28.58
CA MET A 1 16.80 18.12 28.25
C MET A 1 17.60 18.32 26.96
N ASP A 2 18.74 17.68 26.83
CA ASP A 2 19.51 17.79 25.60
C ASP A 2 19.20 16.67 24.63
N THR A 3 19.56 16.79 23.38
CA THR A 3 19.31 15.84 22.31
C THR A 3 19.83 14.42 22.63
N LYS A 4 20.95 14.29 23.32
CA LYS A 4 21.52 13.00 23.71
C LYS A 4 20.70 12.29 24.78
N SER A 5 20.22 13.07 25.76
CA SER A 5 19.29 12.54 26.77
C SER A 5 18.00 12.01 26.12
N ASN A 6 17.47 12.73 25.14
CA ASN A 6 16.29 12.28 24.38
C ASN A 6 16.58 11.00 23.58
N LEU A 7 17.77 10.90 22.94
CA LEU A 7 18.19 9.66 22.27
C LEU A 7 18.29 8.47 23.23
N LEU A 8 18.82 8.66 24.43
CA LEU A 8 18.89 7.61 25.43
C LEU A 8 17.50 7.13 25.88
N ILE A 9 16.53 8.06 26.00
CA ILE A 9 15.14 7.72 26.29
C ILE A 9 14.55 6.89 25.13
N PHE A 10 14.78 7.32 23.88
CA PHE A 10 14.30 6.64 22.70
C PHE A 10 14.83 5.20 22.60
N ILE A 11 16.15 4.99 22.65
CA ILE A 11 16.74 3.65 22.53
C ILE A 11 16.29 2.73 23.68
N LYS A 12 16.14 3.26 24.90
CA LYS A 12 15.62 2.51 26.03
C LYS A 12 14.17 2.08 25.81
N LYS A 13 13.30 2.96 25.29
CA LYS A 13 11.88 2.64 25.03
C LYS A 13 11.72 1.64 23.90
N LYS A 14 12.61 1.65 22.92
CA LYS A 14 12.65 0.72 21.78
C LYS A 14 13.41 -0.59 22.08
N ASN A 15 13.94 -0.79 23.29
CA ASN A 15 14.81 -1.92 23.64
C ASN A 15 16.03 -2.08 22.70
N ILE A 16 16.56 -0.97 22.20
CA ILE A 16 17.75 -0.96 21.36
C ILE A 16 18.99 -0.80 22.26
N SER A 17 19.98 -1.69 22.11
CA SER A 17 21.25 -1.52 22.81
C SER A 17 22.07 -0.37 22.22
N LYS A 18 22.94 0.25 23.04
CA LYS A 18 23.88 1.28 22.53
C LYS A 18 24.75 0.73 21.38
N THR A 19 25.15 -0.53 21.46
CA THR A 19 25.93 -1.19 20.42
C THR A 19 25.17 -1.27 19.11
N ASP A 20 23.90 -1.67 19.14
CA ASP A 20 23.05 -1.75 17.94
C ASP A 20 22.75 -0.36 17.39
N PHE A 21 22.56 0.63 18.25
CA PHE A 21 22.44 2.03 17.83
C PHE A 21 23.67 2.49 17.05
N TYR A 22 24.89 2.25 17.58
CA TYR A 22 26.13 2.61 16.88
C TYR A 22 26.31 1.85 15.56
N LYS A 23 25.99 0.56 15.54
CA LYS A 23 26.01 -0.23 14.29
C LYS A 23 25.07 0.32 13.23
N LYS A 24 23.87 0.70 13.63
CA LYS A 24 22.84 1.19 12.69
C LYS A 24 23.12 2.60 12.19
N THR A 25 23.60 3.48 13.04
CA THR A 25 23.88 4.89 12.71
C THR A 25 25.27 5.12 12.12
N GLY A 26 26.23 4.21 12.32
CA GLY A 26 27.62 4.45 11.98
C GLY A 26 28.33 5.48 12.85
N LEU A 27 27.68 5.99 13.89
CA LEU A 27 28.28 6.95 14.83
C LEU A 27 29.32 6.26 15.72
N SER A 28 30.34 7.03 16.15
CA SER A 28 31.43 6.49 16.94
C SER A 28 30.97 5.93 18.29
N ASN A 29 31.58 4.83 18.72
CA ASN A 29 31.34 4.24 20.03
C ASN A 29 31.57 5.31 21.14
N GLY A 30 30.60 5.43 22.05
CA GLY A 30 30.61 6.42 23.10
C GLY A 30 30.05 7.80 22.73
N PHE A 31 29.52 7.97 21.50
CA PHE A 31 28.84 9.20 21.07
C PHE A 31 27.75 9.66 22.06
N LEU A 32 26.98 8.72 22.59
CA LEU A 32 25.90 9.00 23.56
C LEU A 32 26.42 9.35 24.96
N ASP A 33 27.64 8.94 25.29
CA ASP A 33 28.20 9.08 26.64
C ASP A 33 29.16 10.27 26.76
N LYS A 34 29.72 10.75 25.63
CA LYS A 34 30.64 11.91 25.61
C LYS A 34 29.83 13.19 25.67
N GLY A 35 30.31 14.16 26.43
CA GLY A 35 29.78 15.52 26.43
C GLY A 35 29.88 16.18 25.05
N GLY A 36 29.08 17.22 24.82
CA GLY A 36 29.08 18.01 23.58
C GLY A 36 27.75 17.97 22.83
N SER A 37 27.57 18.98 21.99
CA SER A 37 26.35 19.14 21.17
C SER A 37 26.28 18.13 20.01
N VAL A 38 25.09 17.80 19.60
CA VAL A 38 24.83 16.98 18.41
C VAL A 38 24.86 17.93 17.20
N THR A 39 25.71 17.62 16.23
CA THR A 39 25.80 18.41 14.99
C THR A 39 24.65 18.11 14.05
N SER A 40 24.37 19.00 13.09
CA SER A 40 23.34 18.79 12.07
C SER A 40 23.57 17.50 11.28
N ALA A 41 24.84 17.19 10.92
CA ALA A 41 25.18 15.95 10.22
C ALA A 41 24.86 14.69 11.04
N ASN A 42 25.09 14.74 12.36
CA ASN A 42 24.74 13.63 13.24
C ASN A 42 23.23 13.49 13.40
N LEU A 43 22.48 14.61 13.44
CA LEU A 43 21.01 14.57 13.46
C LEU A 43 20.46 13.95 12.19
N GLU A 44 20.96 14.34 11.02
CA GLU A 44 20.58 13.76 9.73
C GLU A 44 20.86 12.25 9.70
N THR A 45 22.03 11.81 10.13
CA THR A 45 22.40 10.40 10.22
C THR A 45 21.45 9.62 11.14
N ILE A 46 21.08 10.19 12.28
CA ILE A 46 20.16 9.57 13.24
C ILE A 46 18.76 9.47 12.65
N LEU A 47 18.24 10.54 12.03
CA LEU A 47 16.91 10.55 11.43
C LEU A 47 16.80 9.62 10.22
N ASN A 48 17.86 9.49 9.42
CA ASN A 48 17.90 8.52 8.32
C ASN A 48 17.93 7.07 8.85
N SER A 49 18.57 6.83 9.99
CA SER A 49 18.62 5.51 10.62
C SER A 49 17.34 5.15 11.38
N PHE A 50 16.65 6.14 11.91
CA PHE A 50 15.43 6.01 12.71
C PHE A 50 14.39 7.05 12.26
N PRO A 51 13.79 6.88 11.09
CA PRO A 51 12.85 7.83 10.49
C PRO A 51 11.59 8.06 11.33
N GLU A 52 11.27 7.12 12.22
CA GLU A 52 10.14 7.20 13.12
C GLU A 52 10.33 8.23 14.27
N ILE A 53 11.52 8.79 14.48
CA ILE A 53 11.76 9.79 15.54
C ILE A 53 11.24 11.15 15.07
N SER A 54 10.48 11.85 15.93
CA SER A 54 10.13 13.24 15.73
C SER A 54 11.36 14.12 15.94
N LEU A 55 11.73 14.94 14.93
CA LEU A 55 12.84 15.88 15.02
C LEU A 55 12.59 16.90 16.15
N ASP A 56 11.38 17.43 16.25
CA ASP A 56 11.01 18.41 17.27
C ASP A 56 11.19 17.83 18.66
N TRP A 57 10.71 16.61 18.90
CA TRP A 57 10.90 15.96 20.17
C TRP A 57 12.37 15.65 20.43
N LEU A 58 13.10 15.18 19.42
CA LEU A 58 14.51 14.83 19.56
C LEU A 58 15.36 16.03 20.01
N VAL A 59 15.08 17.20 19.45
CA VAL A 59 15.85 18.44 19.72
C VAL A 59 15.34 19.17 20.97
N THR A 60 14.02 19.27 21.14
CA THR A 60 13.41 20.11 22.18
C THR A 60 12.90 19.33 23.39
N GLY A 61 12.68 18.02 23.25
CA GLY A 61 12.02 17.18 24.25
C GLY A 61 10.51 17.42 24.38
N ARG A 62 9.91 18.23 23.48
CA ARG A 62 8.49 18.58 23.48
C ARG A 62 7.74 17.79 22.40
N GLY A 63 6.46 17.51 22.63
CA GLY A 63 5.61 16.77 21.72
C GLY A 63 5.78 15.26 21.80
N GLU A 64 5.27 14.55 20.81
CA GLU A 64 5.34 13.09 20.72
C GLU A 64 6.74 12.64 20.28
N MET A 65 7.28 11.61 20.94
CA MET A 65 8.60 11.05 20.64
C MET A 65 8.68 10.43 19.25
N LEU A 66 7.61 9.79 18.83
CA LEU A 66 7.48 9.23 17.49
C LEU A 66 6.66 10.18 16.63
N ARG A 67 7.01 10.25 15.36
CA ARG A 67 6.16 10.94 14.39
C ARG A 67 4.84 10.21 14.31
N ASN A 68 3.74 10.89 14.61
CA ASN A 68 2.39 10.46 14.25
C ASN A 68 2.18 10.75 12.76
N GLU A 69 3.00 10.14 11.91
CA GLU A 69 2.68 10.16 10.49
C GLU A 69 1.56 9.15 10.29
N LEU A 70 0.40 9.65 9.87
CA LEU A 70 -0.51 8.82 9.09
C LEU A 70 0.35 8.17 8.01
N PRO A 71 0.19 6.86 7.73
CA PRO A 71 1.03 6.18 6.75
C PRO A 71 0.96 6.92 5.42
N VAL A 72 1.99 7.71 5.14
CA VAL A 72 2.12 8.39 3.85
C VAL A 72 2.66 7.36 2.88
N ALA A 73 1.92 7.14 1.79
CA ALA A 73 2.42 6.33 0.69
C ALA A 73 3.66 7.02 0.09
N HIS A 74 4.83 6.44 0.28
CA HIS A 74 6.07 6.94 -0.32
C HIS A 74 6.31 6.21 -1.66
N PRO A 75 6.82 6.92 -2.70
CA PRO A 75 7.35 6.23 -3.87
C PRO A 75 8.45 5.26 -3.44
N ALA A 76 8.31 3.99 -3.79
CA ALA A 76 9.30 2.97 -3.51
C ALA A 76 10.50 3.10 -4.46
N ALA A 77 11.65 2.57 -4.06
CA ALA A 77 12.78 2.40 -4.97
C ALA A 77 12.38 1.54 -6.18
N VAL A 78 13.10 1.69 -7.29
CA VAL A 78 12.80 0.94 -8.52
C VAL A 78 12.78 -0.56 -8.23
N GLY A 79 11.65 -1.21 -8.44
CA GLY A 79 11.44 -2.64 -8.18
C GLY A 79 10.87 -2.99 -6.81
N GLU A 80 10.88 -2.07 -5.82
CA GLU A 80 10.28 -2.28 -4.50
C GLU A 80 8.89 -1.62 -4.39
N GLY A 81 8.04 -2.13 -3.48
CA GLY A 81 6.71 -1.61 -3.23
C GLY A 81 5.63 -2.12 -4.18
N ILE A 82 4.40 -1.71 -3.92
CA ILE A 82 3.19 -2.12 -4.64
C ILE A 82 3.02 -1.22 -5.87
N PRO A 83 2.97 -1.77 -7.10
CA PRO A 83 2.80 -0.97 -8.32
C PRO A 83 1.39 -0.39 -8.41
N LEU A 84 1.28 0.88 -8.81
CA LEU A 84 0.03 1.51 -9.23
C LEU A 84 -0.10 1.36 -10.75
N ILE A 85 -0.98 0.46 -11.17
CA ILE A 85 -1.15 0.07 -12.57
C ILE A 85 -2.28 0.90 -13.19
N PRO A 86 -2.11 1.48 -14.38
CA PRO A 86 -3.22 2.03 -15.15
C PRO A 86 -4.25 0.94 -15.44
N ILE A 87 -5.55 1.23 -15.28
CA ILE A 87 -6.62 0.23 -15.47
C ILE A 87 -6.60 -0.38 -16.88
N ASP A 88 -6.25 0.44 -17.88
CA ASP A 88 -6.14 0.00 -19.28
C ASP A 88 -4.98 -0.97 -19.50
N ALA A 89 -3.94 -0.91 -18.66
CA ALA A 89 -2.80 -1.82 -18.72
C ALA A 89 -3.09 -3.20 -18.14
N LEU A 90 -4.20 -3.37 -17.41
CA LEU A 90 -4.67 -4.68 -16.92
C LEU A 90 -5.29 -5.50 -18.05
N ALA A 91 -5.88 -4.86 -19.06
CA ALA A 91 -6.49 -5.54 -20.18
C ALA A 91 -5.42 -6.30 -20.99
N GLY A 92 -5.53 -7.63 -21.02
CA GLY A 92 -4.62 -8.51 -21.76
C GLY A 92 -3.33 -8.89 -21.02
N LEU A 93 -3.29 -8.74 -19.69
CA LEU A 93 -2.23 -9.36 -18.88
C LEU A 93 -2.44 -10.88 -18.88
N PRO A 94 -1.39 -11.67 -19.21
CA PRO A 94 -1.47 -13.12 -19.02
C PRO A 94 -1.68 -13.41 -17.52
N ALA A 95 -2.42 -14.47 -17.25
CA ALA A 95 -2.63 -14.99 -15.88
C ALA A 95 -1.33 -15.49 -15.21
N ASP A 96 -0.21 -15.38 -15.91
CA ASP A 96 1.11 -15.88 -15.55
C ASP A 96 1.85 -14.94 -14.59
N ASP A 97 2.71 -15.51 -13.73
CA ASP A 97 3.49 -14.81 -12.70
C ASP A 97 4.49 -13.74 -13.22
N ASN A 98 4.55 -13.51 -14.52
CA ASN A 98 5.47 -12.59 -15.21
C ASN A 98 5.03 -11.12 -15.24
N ILE A 99 4.21 -10.68 -14.27
CA ILE A 99 3.80 -9.26 -14.15
C ILE A 99 5.00 -8.33 -13.89
N GLY A 100 6.05 -8.85 -13.25
CA GLY A 100 7.18 -8.03 -12.83
C GLY A 100 7.89 -7.28 -13.97
N VAL A 101 7.89 -7.81 -15.20
CA VAL A 101 8.63 -7.24 -16.33
C VAL A 101 7.86 -6.12 -17.04
N ARG A 102 6.51 -6.09 -16.98
CA ARG A 102 5.69 -5.08 -17.66
C ARG A 102 5.41 -3.81 -16.84
N PHE A 103 5.68 -3.83 -15.53
CA PHE A 103 5.40 -2.72 -14.63
C PHE A 103 6.67 -2.01 -14.11
N ILE A 104 7.77 -2.10 -14.84
CA ILE A 104 9.03 -1.44 -14.49
C ILE A 104 8.86 0.09 -14.42
N ASP A 105 7.98 0.66 -15.25
CA ASP A 105 7.74 2.10 -15.34
C ASP A 105 6.55 2.60 -14.50
N CYS A 106 5.87 1.72 -13.75
CA CYS A 106 4.76 2.13 -12.89
C CYS A 106 5.26 2.75 -11.58
N ALA A 107 4.57 3.80 -11.14
CA ALA A 107 4.78 4.33 -9.79
C ALA A 107 4.53 3.22 -8.76
N ARG A 108 5.43 3.10 -7.77
CA ARG A 108 5.33 2.10 -6.71
C ARG A 108 5.25 2.78 -5.37
N TYR A 109 4.49 2.20 -4.45
CA TYR A 109 4.26 2.76 -3.13
C TYR A 109 4.44 1.70 -2.06
N THR A 110 5.08 2.08 -0.97
CA THR A 110 5.15 1.27 0.25
C THR A 110 4.08 1.76 1.22
N ILE A 111 3.11 0.91 1.50
CA ILE A 111 1.99 1.20 2.39
C ILE A 111 1.99 0.10 3.45
N PRO A 112 2.37 0.44 4.70
CA PRO A 112 2.56 -0.56 5.76
C PRO A 112 1.32 -1.44 6.01
N GLU A 113 0.12 -0.85 5.96
CA GLU A 113 -1.15 -1.56 6.17
C GLU A 113 -1.42 -2.62 5.10
N PHE A 114 -0.90 -2.42 3.88
CA PHE A 114 -1.11 -3.35 2.78
C PHE A 114 -0.15 -4.53 2.78
N THR A 115 0.95 -4.44 3.54
CA THR A 115 1.94 -5.53 3.65
C THR A 115 1.31 -6.82 4.17
N ASN A 116 0.45 -6.72 5.18
CA ASN A 116 -0.21 -7.87 5.79
C ASN A 116 -1.42 -8.39 4.99
N LEU A 117 -1.88 -7.63 3.99
CA LEU A 117 -3.03 -7.99 3.16
C LEU A 117 -2.64 -8.71 1.87
N ASN A 118 -1.33 -8.95 1.65
CA ASN A 118 -0.78 -9.54 0.43
C ASN A 118 -1.27 -8.79 -0.84
N VAL A 119 -1.21 -7.45 -0.80
CA VAL A 119 -1.55 -6.62 -1.95
C VAL A 119 -0.47 -6.77 -3.03
N GLU A 120 -0.87 -7.14 -4.24
CA GLU A 120 0.05 -7.37 -5.34
C GLU A 120 0.17 -6.15 -6.26
N TYR A 121 -0.93 -5.41 -6.41
CA TYR A 121 -0.96 -4.19 -7.21
C TYR A 121 -2.08 -3.26 -6.76
N MET A 122 -2.02 -2.03 -7.22
CA MET A 122 -3.08 -1.03 -7.04
C MET A 122 -3.56 -0.54 -8.41
N ILE A 123 -4.81 -0.11 -8.48
CA ILE A 123 -5.39 0.55 -9.66
C ILE A 123 -6.12 1.82 -9.24
N ARG A 124 -6.22 2.78 -10.17
CA ARG A 124 -7.04 3.97 -9.97
C ARG A 124 -8.43 3.76 -10.55
N VAL A 125 -9.46 4.05 -9.76
CA VAL A 125 -10.86 4.00 -10.21
C VAL A 125 -11.10 5.09 -11.24
N SER A 126 -11.70 4.71 -12.36
CA SER A 126 -12.21 5.61 -13.38
C SER A 126 -13.71 5.42 -13.52
N GLY A 127 -14.45 6.54 -13.55
CA GLY A 127 -15.90 6.54 -13.67
C GLY A 127 -16.64 6.44 -12.33
N SER A 128 -17.96 6.25 -12.40
CA SER A 128 -18.89 6.34 -11.27
C SER A 128 -19.71 5.07 -11.01
N SER A 129 -19.39 3.97 -11.69
CA SER A 129 -20.19 2.74 -11.57
C SER A 129 -20.19 2.14 -10.17
N MET A 130 -19.16 2.40 -9.37
CA MET A 130 -19.01 1.89 -8.01
C MET A 130 -19.29 2.95 -6.92
N TYR A 131 -19.82 4.13 -7.32
CA TYR A 131 -20.27 5.15 -6.37
C TYR A 131 -21.53 4.66 -5.61
N PRO A 132 -21.71 4.93 -4.31
CA PRO A 132 -20.87 5.77 -3.44
C PRO A 132 -19.70 5.01 -2.79
N LYS A 133 -19.59 3.70 -2.95
CA LYS A 133 -18.55 2.90 -2.29
C LYS A 133 -17.15 3.31 -2.73
N TYR A 134 -16.95 3.44 -4.05
CA TYR A 134 -15.72 3.97 -4.63
C TYR A 134 -16.02 5.14 -5.55
N SER A 135 -15.22 6.19 -5.41
CA SER A 135 -15.30 7.41 -6.22
C SER A 135 -14.26 7.41 -7.32
N ASN A 136 -14.51 8.19 -8.36
CA ASN A 136 -13.49 8.46 -9.39
C ASN A 136 -12.22 9.02 -8.74
N GLY A 137 -11.07 8.44 -9.06
CA GLY A 137 -9.77 8.83 -8.48
C GLY A 137 -9.33 8.00 -7.26
N ASP A 138 -10.23 7.26 -6.60
CA ASP A 138 -9.83 6.33 -5.53
C ASP A 138 -8.79 5.33 -6.04
N ILE A 139 -7.88 4.90 -5.18
CA ILE A 139 -6.90 3.86 -5.49
C ILE A 139 -7.29 2.58 -4.75
N LEU A 140 -7.56 1.52 -5.50
CA LEU A 140 -7.92 0.22 -4.96
C LEU A 140 -6.69 -0.66 -4.82
N ALA A 141 -6.53 -1.27 -3.65
CA ALA A 141 -5.52 -2.29 -3.37
C ALA A 141 -6.06 -3.67 -3.72
N CYS A 142 -5.37 -4.39 -4.57
CA CYS A 142 -5.84 -5.61 -5.20
C CYS A 142 -4.92 -6.79 -4.89
N ARG A 143 -5.55 -7.95 -4.66
CA ARG A 143 -4.88 -9.24 -4.54
C ARG A 143 -5.49 -10.19 -5.54
N ARG A 144 -4.65 -10.89 -6.31
CA ARG A 144 -5.11 -11.87 -7.29
C ARG A 144 -5.84 -13.03 -6.64
N VAL A 145 -6.77 -13.57 -7.37
CA VAL A 145 -7.45 -14.81 -7.05
C VAL A 145 -6.98 -15.84 -8.08
N THR A 146 -6.23 -16.82 -7.63
CA THR A 146 -5.66 -17.87 -8.49
C THR A 146 -6.67 -18.98 -8.81
N ASP A 147 -7.67 -19.15 -7.94
CA ASP A 147 -8.72 -20.15 -8.10
C ASP A 147 -10.06 -19.48 -8.37
N VAL A 148 -10.48 -19.47 -9.63
CA VAL A 148 -11.77 -18.93 -10.09
C VAL A 148 -12.97 -19.84 -9.75
N LEU A 149 -12.74 -21.02 -9.18
CA LEU A 149 -13.82 -21.92 -8.75
C LEU A 149 -14.50 -21.44 -7.49
N PHE A 150 -13.85 -20.58 -6.70
CA PHE A 150 -14.38 -20.13 -5.42
C PHE A 150 -14.45 -18.59 -5.32
N PHE A 151 -15.63 -18.05 -5.60
CA PHE A 151 -15.92 -16.64 -5.39
C PHE A 151 -16.43 -16.34 -3.98
N GLN A 152 -15.94 -15.28 -3.36
CA GLN A 152 -16.61 -14.68 -2.21
C GLN A 152 -17.73 -13.78 -2.72
N TRP A 153 -18.95 -14.29 -2.75
CA TRP A 153 -20.11 -13.56 -3.25
C TRP A 153 -20.34 -12.26 -2.48
N GLY A 154 -20.75 -11.22 -3.21
CA GLY A 154 -20.99 -9.89 -2.67
C GLY A 154 -19.72 -9.04 -2.45
N LYS A 155 -18.53 -9.59 -2.67
CA LYS A 155 -17.27 -8.81 -2.65
C LYS A 155 -17.04 -8.09 -3.97
N ILE A 156 -16.16 -7.09 -3.94
CA ILE A 156 -15.80 -6.31 -5.12
C ILE A 156 -14.50 -6.87 -5.69
N TYR A 157 -14.52 -7.05 -6.99
CA TYR A 157 -13.40 -7.58 -7.76
C TYR A 157 -13.02 -6.64 -8.90
N VAL A 158 -11.76 -6.70 -9.25
CA VAL A 158 -11.23 -6.21 -10.52
C VAL A 158 -11.18 -7.43 -11.44
N ILE A 159 -11.86 -7.35 -12.57
CA ILE A 159 -12.05 -8.45 -13.52
C ILE A 159 -11.50 -7.98 -14.86
N ASP A 160 -10.54 -8.70 -15.43
CA ASP A 160 -10.14 -8.56 -16.82
C ASP A 160 -10.97 -9.51 -17.69
N SER A 161 -11.69 -8.95 -18.64
CA SER A 161 -12.56 -9.66 -19.57
C SER A 161 -12.26 -9.27 -21.00
N SER A 162 -12.97 -9.87 -21.96
CA SER A 162 -12.91 -9.47 -23.37
C SER A 162 -13.32 -8.02 -23.61
N GLN A 163 -14.10 -7.44 -22.70
CA GLN A 163 -14.55 -6.03 -22.72
C GLN A 163 -13.59 -5.07 -22.00
N GLY A 164 -12.45 -5.58 -21.52
CA GLY A 164 -11.49 -4.82 -20.74
C GLY A 164 -11.62 -5.02 -19.22
N ALA A 165 -10.92 -4.19 -18.46
CA ALA A 165 -10.90 -4.28 -17.01
C ALA A 165 -12.13 -3.62 -16.37
N LEU A 166 -12.82 -4.34 -15.51
CA LEU A 166 -14.05 -3.94 -14.84
C LEU A 166 -13.87 -4.00 -13.33
N VAL A 167 -14.41 -3.01 -12.60
CA VAL A 167 -14.55 -3.06 -11.14
C VAL A 167 -16.02 -3.26 -10.82
N LYS A 168 -16.39 -4.41 -10.28
CA LYS A 168 -17.79 -4.78 -10.00
C LYS A 168 -17.89 -5.61 -8.72
N ARG A 169 -19.07 -5.61 -8.13
CA ARG A 169 -19.46 -6.57 -7.11
C ARG A 169 -19.93 -7.85 -7.77
N VAL A 170 -19.39 -8.99 -7.35
CA VAL A 170 -19.67 -10.29 -7.96
C VAL A 170 -20.70 -11.05 -7.14
N PHE A 171 -21.72 -11.52 -7.80
CA PHE A 171 -22.74 -12.40 -7.23
C PHE A 171 -22.88 -13.69 -8.05
N GLN A 172 -23.50 -14.69 -7.42
CA GLN A 172 -23.87 -15.91 -8.09
C GLN A 172 -24.93 -15.60 -9.16
N ASP A 173 -24.79 -16.19 -10.32
CA ASP A 173 -25.79 -16.18 -11.39
C ASP A 173 -26.69 -17.40 -11.27
N GLU A 174 -27.85 -17.37 -11.92
CA GLU A 174 -28.74 -18.56 -12.06
C GLU A 174 -28.06 -19.67 -12.87
N ASP A 175 -27.27 -19.28 -13.88
CA ASP A 175 -26.44 -20.19 -14.65
C ASP A 175 -25.09 -20.40 -13.93
N PRO A 176 -24.74 -21.64 -13.53
CA PRO A 176 -23.49 -21.94 -12.83
C PRO A 176 -22.22 -21.61 -13.64
N GLU A 177 -22.31 -21.53 -14.97
CA GLU A 177 -21.17 -21.14 -15.83
C GLU A 177 -21.01 -19.64 -16.00
N ARG A 178 -21.87 -18.85 -15.35
CA ARG A 178 -21.85 -17.39 -15.41
C ARG A 178 -21.65 -16.77 -14.01
N ILE A 179 -21.31 -15.50 -14.00
CA ILE A 179 -21.32 -14.67 -12.81
C ILE A 179 -22.12 -13.40 -13.06
N LEU A 180 -22.83 -12.94 -12.04
CA LEU A 180 -23.59 -11.69 -12.08
C LEU A 180 -22.70 -10.55 -11.58
N LEU A 181 -22.50 -9.55 -12.42
CA LEU A 181 -21.74 -8.33 -12.13
C LEU A 181 -22.68 -7.20 -11.79
N VAL A 182 -22.50 -6.62 -10.61
CA VAL A 182 -23.37 -5.58 -10.08
C VAL A 182 -22.53 -4.34 -9.76
N SER A 183 -22.97 -3.20 -10.28
CA SER A 183 -22.46 -1.88 -9.90
C SER A 183 -23.07 -1.44 -8.58
N ASP A 184 -22.33 -0.72 -7.74
CA ASP A 184 -22.92 -0.13 -6.53
C ASP A 184 -23.83 1.06 -6.90
N ASN A 185 -23.56 1.75 -8.01
CA ASN A 185 -24.43 2.75 -8.62
C ASN A 185 -25.48 2.07 -9.56
N ARG A 186 -26.43 1.37 -8.96
CA ARG A 186 -27.42 0.56 -9.69
C ARG A 186 -28.39 1.39 -10.51
N GLU A 187 -28.64 2.62 -10.12
CA GLU A 187 -29.56 3.51 -10.80
C GLU A 187 -29.13 3.81 -12.23
N HIS A 188 -27.81 3.95 -12.46
CA HIS A 188 -27.25 4.31 -13.76
C HIS A 188 -26.58 3.10 -14.45
N TYR A 189 -26.27 2.05 -13.70
CA TYR A 189 -25.51 0.90 -14.19
C TYR A 189 -26.23 -0.41 -13.82
N PRO A 190 -27.15 -0.90 -14.67
CA PRO A 190 -27.88 -2.13 -14.40
C PRO A 190 -26.93 -3.34 -14.29
N PRO A 191 -27.31 -4.38 -13.52
CA PRO A 191 -26.56 -5.63 -13.44
C PRO A 191 -26.50 -6.34 -14.81
N PHE A 192 -25.42 -7.07 -15.03
CA PHE A 192 -25.27 -7.92 -16.21
C PHE A 192 -24.43 -9.15 -15.89
N SER A 193 -24.62 -10.21 -16.66
CA SER A 193 -23.91 -11.47 -16.47
C SER A 193 -22.85 -11.69 -17.54
N ILE A 194 -21.70 -12.25 -17.14
CA ILE A 194 -20.67 -12.71 -18.07
C ILE A 194 -20.37 -14.19 -17.87
N PRO A 195 -19.97 -14.92 -18.92
CA PRO A 195 -19.47 -16.27 -18.78
C PRO A 195 -18.18 -16.31 -17.97
N LYS A 196 -17.99 -17.30 -17.12
CA LYS A 196 -16.71 -17.51 -16.39
C LYS A 196 -15.54 -17.68 -17.35
N SER A 197 -15.78 -18.27 -18.52
CA SER A 197 -14.79 -18.43 -19.59
C SER A 197 -14.28 -17.11 -20.20
N ASP A 198 -15.00 -16.00 -20.01
CA ASP A 198 -14.58 -14.67 -20.46
C ASP A 198 -13.62 -13.96 -19.47
N ILE A 199 -13.45 -14.54 -18.29
CA ILE A 199 -12.57 -14.00 -17.26
C ILE A 199 -11.14 -14.41 -17.54
N ARG A 200 -10.29 -13.48 -17.92
CA ARG A 200 -8.85 -13.71 -18.14
C ARG A 200 -8.06 -13.66 -16.83
N SER A 201 -8.38 -12.70 -16.00
CA SER A 201 -7.82 -12.60 -14.65
C SER A 201 -8.83 -11.94 -13.71
N ILE A 202 -8.70 -12.24 -12.42
CA ILE A 202 -9.56 -11.68 -11.39
C ILE A 202 -8.78 -11.39 -10.12
N SER A 203 -9.09 -10.25 -9.49
CA SER A 203 -8.47 -9.85 -8.24
C SER A 203 -9.51 -9.31 -7.28
N ILE A 204 -9.41 -9.67 -6.01
CA ILE A 204 -10.28 -9.14 -4.97
C ILE A 204 -9.74 -7.79 -4.47
N VAL A 205 -10.62 -6.83 -4.29
CA VAL A 205 -10.29 -5.55 -3.66
C VAL A 205 -10.22 -5.74 -2.15
N VAL A 206 -9.06 -5.49 -1.57
CA VAL A 206 -8.79 -5.67 -0.13
C VAL A 206 -8.58 -4.36 0.62
N GLY A 207 -8.37 -3.25 -0.08
CA GLY A 207 -8.20 -1.93 0.52
C GLY A 207 -8.50 -0.80 -0.46
N VAL A 208 -8.61 0.42 0.06
CA VAL A 208 -8.81 1.64 -0.73
C VAL A 208 -8.04 2.79 -0.11
N ILE A 209 -7.47 3.63 -0.97
CA ILE A 209 -6.91 4.94 -0.60
C ILE A 209 -7.79 5.99 -1.26
N ARG A 210 -8.28 6.93 -0.47
CA ARG A 210 -9.05 8.08 -0.92
C ARG A 210 -8.33 9.35 -0.52
N LEU A 211 -8.17 10.24 -1.48
CA LEU A 211 -7.66 11.59 -1.26
C LEU A 211 -8.86 12.54 -1.28
N GLU A 212 -8.97 13.38 -0.27
CA GLU A 212 -9.99 14.43 -0.14
C GLU A 212 -9.45 15.77 -0.59
#